data_e7d9cfa85f9bae4871f7de13b0e1d66c
#
_entry.id   e7d9cfa85f9bae4871f7de13b0e1d66c
#
_cell.length_a   1.000
_cell.length_b   1.000
_cell.length_c   1.000
_cell.angle_alpha   90.00
_cell.angle_beta   90.00
_cell.angle_gamma   90.00
#
_symmetry.space_group_name_H-M   'P 1'
#
loop_
_entity.id
_entity.type
_entity.pdbx_description
1 polymer ?
#
loop_
_entity_poly.entity_id
_entity_poly.type
_entity_poly.pdbx_seq_one_letter_code
_entity_poly.pdbx_strand_id
1 'polypeptide(L)'
;MTAKADACDGLTASIPSEYAGGRRPQRFNFGERSRRARIRLGSVSVDPAIQFPGESGDYRLARNRLLEAEIELRRMIERVAAQRRALPPGGAVPEDYVFEEAADGGGEVRFSELLAPGKDTLVIYSFMFPRWPTDTRPGPAETETAKLPLAETPCPSCTSILDSLDGAAPHLAQQLSLVVSAKSDPARIATFARERGWRHLRLLSSRNNNYNRDYRAQTADGDQIPILNVFTRDGDVFRHRWTTELIFAPQEEGEEARHVDSIWPIWNVLDMTPGGRGDDPNFPAGHYA
;
A
#
# COMPACT_ATOMS: atom_id res chain seq x y z
N MET A 1 38.80 -26.42 2.84
CA MET A 1 37.81 -26.38 1.73
C MET A 1 36.74 -25.41 2.18
N THR A 2 36.85 -24.21 1.70
CA THR A 2 36.01 -23.05 2.06
C THR A 2 34.79 -23.00 1.16
N ALA A 3 33.60 -23.22 1.71
CA ALA A 3 32.36 -22.96 1.01
C ALA A 3 32.03 -21.47 1.16
N LYS A 4 31.97 -20.76 0.03
CA LYS A 4 31.48 -19.41 -0.07
C LYS A 4 29.96 -19.44 0.19
N ALA A 5 29.53 -18.60 1.13
CA ALA A 5 28.13 -18.21 1.25
C ALA A 5 27.85 -17.18 0.16
N ASP A 6 26.98 -17.53 -0.79
CA ASP A 6 26.43 -16.57 -1.73
C ASP A 6 25.33 -15.78 -1.02
N ALA A 7 25.52 -14.46 -1.00
CA ALA A 7 24.59 -13.50 -0.47
C ALA A 7 23.29 -13.54 -1.28
N CYS A 8 22.16 -13.67 -0.59
CA CYS A 8 20.84 -13.42 -1.16
C CYS A 8 20.72 -11.92 -1.39
N ASP A 9 20.77 -11.53 -2.66
CA ASP A 9 20.43 -10.19 -3.11
C ASP A 9 18.99 -9.86 -2.77
N GLY A 10 18.83 -8.64 -2.22
CA GLY A 10 17.56 -8.12 -1.76
C GLY A 10 16.49 -8.06 -2.85
N LEU A 11 15.25 -8.10 -2.41
CA LEU A 11 14.04 -7.93 -3.20
C LEU A 11 13.97 -6.52 -3.83
N THR A 12 14.85 -6.25 -4.78
CA THR A 12 14.57 -5.30 -5.83
C THR A 12 13.67 -6.04 -6.82
N ALA A 13 12.40 -5.70 -6.86
CA ALA A 13 11.51 -6.13 -7.93
C ALA A 13 12.07 -5.57 -9.24
N SER A 14 12.96 -6.33 -9.88
CA SER A 14 13.42 -6.04 -11.23
C SER A 14 12.24 -6.29 -12.16
N ILE A 15 11.53 -5.21 -12.51
CA ILE A 15 10.55 -5.23 -13.59
C ILE A 15 11.31 -5.61 -14.86
N PRO A 16 10.87 -6.64 -15.61
CA PRO A 16 11.51 -7.00 -16.87
C PRO A 16 11.60 -5.80 -17.81
N SER A 17 12.72 -5.65 -18.50
CA SER A 17 13.05 -4.54 -19.41
C SER A 17 12.16 -4.40 -20.66
N GLU A 18 11.12 -5.18 -20.79
CA GLU A 18 10.23 -5.21 -21.96
C GLU A 18 9.29 -3.99 -22.07
N TYR A 19 9.22 -3.13 -21.06
CA TYR A 19 8.44 -1.89 -21.13
C TYR A 19 9.23 -0.65 -21.57
N ALA A 20 10.49 -0.81 -22.00
CA ALA A 20 11.30 0.27 -22.56
C ALA A 20 11.11 0.40 -24.08
N GLY A 21 9.90 0.52 -24.54
CA GLY A 21 9.55 0.76 -25.94
C GLY A 21 9.03 2.19 -26.16
N GLY A 22 9.93 3.12 -26.57
CA GLY A 22 9.43 4.26 -27.29
C GLY A 22 9.89 5.65 -26.89
N ARG A 23 10.84 6.18 -27.68
CA ARG A 23 11.26 7.58 -27.90
C ARG A 23 12.20 8.16 -26.85
N ARG A 24 13.44 8.42 -27.31
CA ARG A 24 14.45 9.18 -26.58
C ARG A 24 13.88 10.52 -26.12
N PRO A 25 14.00 10.87 -24.84
CA PRO A 25 13.67 12.22 -24.38
C PRO A 25 14.69 13.20 -24.98
N GLN A 26 14.19 14.28 -25.55
CA GLN A 26 15.00 15.43 -25.92
C GLN A 26 15.72 15.93 -24.66
N ARG A 27 17.05 16.11 -24.76
CA ARG A 27 17.86 16.73 -23.73
C ARG A 27 17.36 18.16 -23.51
N PHE A 28 16.65 18.38 -22.41
CA PHE A 28 16.46 19.71 -21.89
C PHE A 28 17.77 20.15 -21.20
N ASN A 29 18.42 21.11 -21.82
CA ASN A 29 19.62 21.75 -21.34
C ASN A 29 19.20 22.69 -20.19
N PHE A 30 19.35 22.28 -18.95
CA PHE A 30 19.23 23.16 -17.80
C PHE A 30 20.49 24.00 -17.71
N GLY A 31 20.47 25.14 -18.39
CA GLY A 31 21.47 26.18 -18.22
C GLY A 31 21.55 26.64 -16.76
N GLU A 32 22.77 26.61 -16.25
CA GLU A 32 23.17 27.17 -14.96
C GLU A 32 22.52 28.53 -14.72
N ARG A 33 21.58 28.59 -13.82
CA ARG A 33 21.35 29.74 -12.95
C ARG A 33 21.07 29.26 -11.55
N SER A 34 22.14 28.92 -10.85
CA SER A 34 22.16 28.82 -9.40
C SER A 34 21.81 30.19 -8.79
N ARG A 35 20.54 30.54 -8.74
CA ARG A 35 20.02 31.44 -7.73
C ARG A 35 19.44 30.59 -6.63
N ARG A 36 20.23 30.35 -5.58
CA ARG A 36 19.73 29.95 -4.29
C ARG A 36 18.61 30.92 -3.89
N ALA A 37 17.39 30.62 -4.25
CA ALA A 37 16.24 31.23 -3.62
C ALA A 37 16.30 30.76 -2.15
N ARG A 38 16.87 31.58 -1.28
CA ARG A 38 16.62 31.47 0.16
C ARG A 38 15.12 31.67 0.31
N ILE A 39 14.36 30.56 0.33
CA ILE A 39 13.02 30.58 0.87
C ILE A 39 13.22 31.06 2.31
N ARG A 40 12.83 32.30 2.59
CA ARG A 40 12.67 32.77 3.97
C ARG A 40 11.51 31.95 4.50
N LEU A 41 11.82 30.80 5.14
CA LEU A 41 10.91 30.10 6.02
C LEU A 41 10.52 31.13 7.08
N GLY A 42 9.27 31.61 7.02
CA GLY A 42 8.74 32.41 8.11
C GLY A 42 9.00 31.60 9.38
N SER A 43 9.68 32.21 10.36
CA SER A 43 10.01 31.59 11.62
C SER A 43 8.71 31.03 12.21
N VAL A 44 8.54 29.70 12.17
CA VAL A 44 7.47 29.05 12.90
C VAL A 44 7.86 29.20 14.37
N SER A 45 7.16 30.10 15.08
CA SER A 45 7.35 30.22 16.52
C SER A 45 6.80 28.94 17.15
N VAL A 46 7.70 28.02 17.50
CA VAL A 46 7.36 26.91 18.38
C VAL A 46 7.06 27.49 19.75
N ASP A 47 5.97 27.07 20.36
CA ASP A 47 5.64 27.49 21.72
C ASP A 47 6.83 27.18 22.64
N PRO A 48 7.52 28.17 23.21
CA PRO A 48 8.68 27.96 24.05
C PRO A 48 8.33 27.23 25.36
N ALA A 49 7.04 27.07 25.68
CA ALA A 49 6.58 26.33 26.85
C ALA A 49 6.61 24.79 26.68
N ILE A 50 6.82 24.26 25.46
CA ILE A 50 6.89 22.82 25.25
C ILE A 50 8.30 22.33 25.67
N GLN A 51 8.39 21.84 26.89
CA GLN A 51 9.57 21.16 27.45
C GLN A 51 9.14 19.88 28.14
N PHE A 52 9.98 18.84 28.05
CA PHE A 52 9.75 17.58 28.73
C PHE A 52 10.68 17.44 29.96
N PRO A 53 10.26 16.71 30.98
CA PRO A 53 11.08 16.55 32.19
C PRO A 53 12.48 16.00 31.87
N GLY A 54 13.52 16.69 32.39
CA GLY A 54 14.91 16.22 32.27
C GLY A 54 15.59 16.41 30.90
N GLU A 55 14.94 17.03 29.93
CA GLU A 55 15.58 17.27 28.64
C GLU A 55 16.77 18.27 28.74
N SER A 56 17.83 18.02 27.95
CA SER A 56 18.96 18.94 27.83
C SER A 56 18.66 20.05 26.81
N GLY A 57 19.45 21.13 26.89
CA GLY A 57 19.38 22.22 25.89
C GLY A 57 19.69 21.73 24.48
N ASP A 58 20.65 20.83 24.32
CA ASP A 58 21.00 20.25 23.00
C ASP A 58 19.89 19.40 22.43
N TYR A 59 19.24 18.58 23.28
CA TYR A 59 18.06 17.83 22.88
C TYR A 59 16.94 18.77 22.40
N ARG A 60 16.66 19.84 23.15
CA ARG A 60 15.61 20.79 22.78
C ARG A 60 15.91 21.47 21.46
N LEU A 61 17.14 21.86 21.21
CA LEU A 61 17.55 22.44 19.93
C LEU A 61 17.35 21.45 18.76
N ALA A 62 17.78 20.21 18.94
CA ALA A 62 17.61 19.15 17.94
C ALA A 62 16.12 18.88 17.66
N ARG A 63 15.31 18.78 18.72
CA ARG A 63 13.87 18.54 18.61
C ARG A 63 13.13 19.67 17.90
N ASN A 64 13.53 20.90 18.13
CA ASN A 64 12.93 22.06 17.43
C ASN A 64 13.23 22.03 15.92
N ARG A 65 14.48 21.67 15.53
CA ARG A 65 14.80 21.46 14.10
C ARG A 65 13.99 20.33 13.47
N LEU A 66 13.83 19.22 14.19
CA LEU A 66 12.98 18.12 13.74
C LEU A 66 11.53 18.57 13.58
N LEU A 67 11.00 19.36 14.52
CA LEU A 67 9.63 19.88 14.42
C LEU A 67 9.43 20.77 13.19
N GLU A 68 10.44 21.56 12.81
CA GLU A 68 10.39 22.33 11.54
C GLU A 68 10.27 21.40 10.32
N ALA A 69 11.02 20.29 10.29
CA ALA A 69 10.93 19.30 9.22
C ALA A 69 9.55 18.58 9.24
N GLU A 70 9.03 18.24 10.40
CA GLU A 70 7.69 17.65 10.54
C GLU A 70 6.58 18.60 10.03
N ILE A 71 6.73 19.90 10.25
CA ILE A 71 5.80 20.91 9.72
C ILE A 71 5.87 20.96 8.19
N GLU A 72 7.06 20.88 7.59
CA GLU A 72 7.20 20.82 6.14
C GLU A 72 6.62 19.51 5.57
N LEU A 73 6.85 18.38 6.22
CA LEU A 73 6.23 17.10 5.85
C LEU A 73 4.70 17.20 5.87
N ARG A 74 4.10 17.76 6.92
CA ARG A 74 2.66 18.00 6.99
C ARG A 74 2.16 18.83 5.81
N ARG A 75 2.85 19.91 5.47
CA ARG A 75 2.52 20.75 4.32
C ARG A 75 2.64 19.98 2.99
N MET A 76 3.64 19.09 2.86
CA MET A 76 3.79 18.24 1.69
C MET A 76 2.64 17.25 1.57
N ILE A 77 2.26 16.58 2.67
CA ILE A 77 1.11 15.67 2.71
C ILE A 77 -0.16 16.37 2.23
N GLU A 78 -0.44 17.59 2.72
CA GLU A 78 -1.61 18.38 2.31
C GLU A 78 -1.56 18.76 0.82
N ARG A 79 -0.38 19.16 0.31
CA ARG A 79 -0.22 19.46 -1.12
C ARG A 79 -0.48 18.23 -2.00
N VAL A 80 0.08 17.08 -1.64
CA VAL A 80 -0.15 15.83 -2.38
C VAL A 80 -1.61 15.40 -2.31
N ALA A 81 -2.24 15.51 -1.15
CA ALA A 81 -3.66 15.22 -1.00
C ALA A 81 -4.54 16.15 -1.88
N ALA A 82 -4.19 17.44 -1.96
CA ALA A 82 -4.86 18.38 -2.85
C ALA A 82 -4.67 18.03 -4.34
N GLN A 83 -3.47 17.61 -4.73
CA GLN A 83 -3.20 17.15 -6.10
C GLN A 83 -4.00 15.90 -6.44
N ARG A 84 -4.09 14.91 -5.53
CA ARG A 84 -4.95 13.73 -5.72
C ARG A 84 -6.41 14.12 -5.93
N ARG A 85 -6.94 15.05 -5.14
CA ARG A 85 -8.31 15.57 -5.31
C ARG A 85 -8.52 16.29 -6.64
N ALA A 86 -7.50 16.97 -7.14
CA ALA A 86 -7.53 17.74 -8.37
C ALA A 86 -7.30 16.91 -9.64
N LEU A 87 -7.00 15.61 -9.53
CA LEU A 87 -6.85 14.74 -10.69
C LEU A 87 -8.12 14.81 -11.56
N PRO A 88 -7.98 14.93 -12.89
CA PRO A 88 -9.12 14.75 -13.78
C PRO A 88 -9.70 13.33 -13.66
N PRO A 89 -10.94 13.11 -14.09
CA PRO A 89 -11.49 11.76 -14.15
C PRO A 89 -10.60 10.87 -15.02
N GLY A 90 -10.24 9.71 -14.52
CA GLY A 90 -9.49 8.71 -15.27
C GLY A 90 -10.36 7.90 -16.23
N GLY A 91 -9.81 6.80 -16.75
CA GLY A 91 -10.50 5.93 -17.69
C GLY A 91 -11.78 5.33 -17.09
N ALA A 92 -12.78 5.14 -17.93
CA ALA A 92 -13.95 4.34 -17.58
C ALA A 92 -13.52 2.90 -17.28
N VAL A 93 -14.18 2.26 -16.32
CA VAL A 93 -13.98 0.84 -16.03
C VAL A 93 -14.44 0.05 -17.27
N PRO A 94 -13.56 -0.81 -17.85
CA PRO A 94 -13.81 -1.36 -19.19
C PRO A 94 -14.88 -2.47 -19.21
N GLU A 95 -15.10 -3.15 -18.08
CA GLU A 95 -16.10 -4.21 -17.95
C GLU A 95 -16.69 -4.24 -16.55
N ASP A 96 -17.87 -4.77 -16.40
CA ASP A 96 -18.52 -4.98 -15.11
C ASP A 96 -18.03 -6.32 -14.50
N TYR A 97 -16.81 -6.31 -13.97
CA TYR A 97 -16.15 -7.50 -13.44
C TYR A 97 -17.03 -8.26 -12.46
N VAL A 98 -17.11 -9.57 -12.61
CA VAL A 98 -17.81 -10.46 -11.67
C VAL A 98 -16.79 -11.01 -10.68
N PHE A 99 -17.01 -10.75 -9.40
CA PHE A 99 -16.25 -11.30 -8.28
C PHE A 99 -17.06 -12.37 -7.56
N GLU A 100 -16.39 -13.19 -6.78
CA GLU A 100 -17.03 -14.13 -5.86
C GLU A 100 -16.87 -13.61 -4.42
N GLU A 101 -17.98 -13.50 -3.66
CA GLU A 101 -17.93 -13.11 -2.24
C GLU A 101 -17.20 -14.19 -1.43
N ALA A 102 -16.20 -13.80 -0.66
CA ALA A 102 -15.47 -14.68 0.26
C ALA A 102 -16.17 -14.72 1.63
N ALA A 103 -17.40 -15.19 1.63
CA ALA A 103 -18.25 -15.33 2.81
C ALA A 103 -19.00 -16.66 2.78
N ASP A 104 -19.47 -17.12 3.93
CA ASP A 104 -20.27 -18.34 4.01
C ASP A 104 -21.59 -18.16 3.23
N GLY A 105 -21.82 -19.01 2.23
CA GLY A 105 -22.97 -18.89 1.32
C GLY A 105 -22.87 -17.71 0.34
N GLY A 106 -21.67 -17.13 0.19
CA GLY A 106 -21.40 -16.05 -0.75
C GLY A 106 -21.64 -16.47 -2.21
N GLY A 107 -22.06 -15.51 -3.03
CA GLY A 107 -22.33 -15.67 -4.45
C GLY A 107 -21.47 -14.74 -5.30
N GLU A 108 -21.86 -14.59 -6.54
CA GLU A 108 -21.26 -13.61 -7.44
C GLU A 108 -21.76 -12.20 -7.12
N VAL A 109 -20.88 -11.22 -7.28
CA VAL A 109 -21.18 -9.80 -7.19
C VAL A 109 -20.47 -9.06 -8.31
N ARG A 110 -21.16 -8.12 -8.94
CA ARG A 110 -20.61 -7.31 -10.01
C ARG A 110 -19.86 -6.11 -9.44
N PHE A 111 -18.87 -5.61 -10.18
CA PHE A 111 -18.16 -4.39 -9.83
C PHE A 111 -19.11 -3.22 -9.57
N SER A 112 -20.15 -3.08 -10.41
CA SER A 112 -21.18 -2.04 -10.29
C SER A 112 -21.99 -2.12 -9.00
N GLU A 113 -22.03 -3.28 -8.34
CA GLU A 113 -22.77 -3.55 -7.11
C GLU A 113 -21.89 -3.39 -5.83
N LEU A 114 -20.60 -3.05 -5.99
CA LEU A 114 -19.69 -2.93 -4.86
C LEU A 114 -19.88 -1.63 -4.06
N LEU A 115 -20.53 -0.63 -4.62
CA LEU A 115 -20.87 0.59 -3.90
C LEU A 115 -22.04 0.39 -2.95
N ALA A 116 -21.85 0.72 -1.69
CA ALA A 116 -22.93 0.81 -0.73
C ALA A 116 -23.91 1.93 -1.12
N PRO A 117 -25.18 1.82 -0.73
CA PRO A 117 -26.19 2.86 -1.01
C PRO A 117 -25.73 4.25 -0.56
N GLY A 118 -25.86 5.24 -1.43
CA GLY A 118 -25.50 6.62 -1.17
C GLY A 118 -24.01 6.93 -1.20
N LYS A 119 -23.14 5.97 -1.62
CA LYS A 119 -21.72 6.18 -1.85
C LYS A 119 -21.43 6.30 -3.32
N ASP A 120 -20.40 7.09 -3.64
CA ASP A 120 -19.88 7.32 -4.99
C ASP A 120 -18.41 6.89 -5.15
N THR A 121 -17.75 6.55 -4.05
CA THR A 121 -16.34 6.22 -4.01
C THR A 121 -16.14 4.78 -3.55
N LEU A 122 -15.42 4.00 -4.36
CA LEU A 122 -15.01 2.63 -4.12
C LEU A 122 -13.50 2.55 -3.99
N VAL A 123 -13.03 1.95 -2.91
CA VAL A 123 -11.61 1.64 -2.69
C VAL A 123 -11.45 0.14 -2.69
N ILE A 124 -10.55 -0.37 -3.52
CA ILE A 124 -10.22 -1.80 -3.61
C ILE A 124 -8.74 -1.97 -3.29
N TYR A 125 -8.45 -2.72 -2.24
CA TYR A 125 -7.10 -3.19 -1.95
C TYR A 125 -6.91 -4.60 -2.48
N SER A 126 -5.90 -4.78 -3.33
CA SER A 126 -5.53 -6.10 -3.86
C SER A 126 -4.57 -6.77 -2.88
N PHE A 127 -5.06 -7.84 -2.28
CA PHE A 127 -4.37 -8.65 -1.27
C PHE A 127 -3.66 -9.82 -1.93
N MET A 128 -2.36 -9.97 -1.71
CA MET A 128 -1.62 -11.12 -2.22
C MET A 128 -1.98 -12.40 -1.45
N PHE A 129 -2.85 -13.18 -2.02
CA PHE A 129 -3.19 -14.54 -1.61
C PHE A 129 -3.43 -15.38 -2.87
N PRO A 130 -2.45 -16.19 -3.29
CA PRO A 130 -1.16 -16.51 -2.63
C PRO A 130 -0.14 -15.36 -2.61
N ARG A 131 0.87 -15.52 -1.74
CA ARG A 131 2.07 -14.68 -1.69
C ARG A 131 2.96 -14.88 -2.92
N TRP A 132 3.98 -14.07 -3.08
CA TRP A 132 4.98 -14.31 -4.10
C TRP A 132 5.71 -15.64 -3.86
N PRO A 133 6.03 -16.40 -4.92
CA PRO A 133 6.73 -17.68 -4.80
C PRO A 133 8.09 -17.57 -4.11
N THR A 134 8.75 -16.40 -4.23
CA THR A 134 10.05 -16.11 -3.62
C THR A 134 9.96 -15.63 -2.16
N ASP A 135 8.76 -15.40 -1.63
CA ASP A 135 8.58 -14.98 -0.24
C ASP A 135 8.71 -16.18 0.70
N THR A 136 9.88 -16.29 1.35
CA THR A 136 10.21 -17.40 2.26
C THR A 136 9.91 -17.11 3.73
N ARG A 137 9.32 -15.95 4.06
CA ARG A 137 8.93 -15.63 5.43
C ARG A 137 7.96 -16.68 5.98
N PRO A 138 7.95 -16.95 7.30
CA PRO A 138 7.05 -17.94 7.89
C PRO A 138 5.60 -17.75 7.46
N GLY A 139 4.88 -18.84 7.29
CA GLY A 139 3.44 -18.87 7.04
C GLY A 139 2.63 -18.83 8.33
N PRO A 140 1.28 -18.87 8.21
CA PRO A 140 0.41 -19.08 9.36
C PRO A 140 0.79 -20.35 10.13
N ALA A 141 0.59 -20.36 11.45
CA ALA A 141 0.84 -21.53 12.29
C ALA A 141 -0.48 -21.99 12.94
N GLU A 142 -0.59 -23.28 13.16
CA GLU A 142 -1.69 -23.89 13.94
C GLU A 142 -3.13 -23.66 13.41
N THR A 143 -3.28 -23.32 12.11
CA THR A 143 -4.56 -23.00 11.47
C THR A 143 -4.81 -23.88 10.26
N GLU A 144 -6.01 -23.83 9.66
CA GLU A 144 -6.30 -24.52 8.39
C GLU A 144 -5.46 -23.96 7.25
N THR A 145 -5.24 -22.64 7.24
CA THR A 145 -4.39 -21.99 6.25
C THR A 145 -2.93 -22.44 6.36
N ALA A 146 -2.47 -22.83 7.56
CA ALA A 146 -1.11 -23.37 7.77
C ALA A 146 -0.87 -24.71 7.06
N LYS A 147 -1.92 -25.43 6.68
CA LYS A 147 -1.81 -26.69 5.93
C LYS A 147 -1.50 -26.50 4.44
N LEU A 148 -1.61 -25.28 3.94
CA LEU A 148 -1.26 -24.96 2.56
C LEU A 148 0.27 -24.97 2.38
N PRO A 149 0.77 -25.33 1.18
CA PRO A 149 2.16 -25.06 0.83
C PRO A 149 2.50 -23.59 1.06
N LEU A 150 3.71 -23.30 1.54
CA LEU A 150 4.12 -21.93 1.90
C LEU A 150 3.81 -20.92 0.79
N ALA A 151 4.13 -21.24 -0.45
CA ALA A 151 3.88 -20.36 -1.61
C ALA A 151 2.38 -20.13 -1.89
N GLU A 152 1.50 -20.96 -1.35
CA GLU A 152 0.04 -20.82 -1.48
C GLU A 152 -0.60 -20.07 -0.28
N THR A 153 0.20 -19.72 0.75
CA THR A 153 -0.29 -18.98 1.91
C THR A 153 -0.39 -17.48 1.61
N PRO A 154 -1.15 -16.71 2.40
CA PRO A 154 -1.24 -15.26 2.23
C PRO A 154 0.11 -14.55 2.49
N CYS A 155 0.29 -13.37 1.90
CA CYS A 155 1.44 -12.51 2.18
C CYS A 155 1.35 -11.93 3.60
N PRO A 156 2.42 -12.07 4.43
CA PRO A 156 2.44 -11.55 5.79
C PRO A 156 2.23 -10.04 5.88
N SER A 157 2.89 -9.27 5.00
CA SER A 157 2.78 -7.81 4.97
C SER A 157 1.37 -7.33 4.65
N CYS A 158 0.75 -7.92 3.61
CA CYS A 158 -0.65 -7.62 3.29
C CYS A 158 -1.60 -7.99 4.44
N THR A 159 -1.33 -9.12 5.13
CA THR A 159 -2.11 -9.54 6.30
C THR A 159 -2.05 -8.48 7.40
N SER A 160 -0.86 -7.99 7.72
CA SER A 160 -0.66 -6.93 8.71
C SER A 160 -1.38 -5.61 8.34
N ILE A 161 -1.43 -5.27 7.05
CA ILE A 161 -2.20 -4.13 6.57
C ILE A 161 -3.70 -4.37 6.83
N LEU A 162 -4.21 -5.56 6.49
CA LEU A 162 -5.62 -5.89 6.65
C LEU A 162 -6.05 -6.00 8.12
N ASP A 163 -5.19 -6.48 9.01
CA ASP A 163 -5.42 -6.44 10.46
C ASP A 163 -5.69 -5.02 10.95
N SER A 164 -4.96 -4.04 10.42
CA SER A 164 -5.17 -2.61 10.74
C SER A 164 -6.42 -2.05 10.06
N LEU A 165 -6.69 -2.43 8.81
CA LEU A 165 -7.82 -1.93 8.03
C LEU A 165 -9.15 -2.50 8.52
N ASP A 166 -9.20 -3.72 9.08
CA ASP A 166 -10.44 -4.28 9.61
C ASP A 166 -11.02 -3.40 10.72
N GLY A 167 -10.17 -2.94 11.65
CA GLY A 167 -10.59 -2.01 12.68
C GLY A 167 -11.00 -0.62 12.15
N ALA A 168 -10.42 -0.18 11.04
CA ALA A 168 -10.74 1.10 10.41
C ALA A 168 -11.97 1.04 9.47
N ALA A 169 -12.33 -0.13 8.97
CA ALA A 169 -13.37 -0.31 7.96
C ALA A 169 -14.72 0.30 8.32
N PRO A 170 -15.26 0.17 9.57
CA PRO A 170 -16.53 0.80 9.94
C PRO A 170 -16.51 2.33 9.86
N HIS A 171 -15.33 2.94 10.15
CA HIS A 171 -15.17 4.39 10.06
C HIS A 171 -15.10 4.85 8.60
N LEU A 172 -14.38 4.12 7.75
CA LEU A 172 -14.29 4.38 6.31
C LEU A 172 -15.65 4.21 5.62
N ALA A 173 -16.44 3.23 6.05
CA ALA A 173 -17.78 2.95 5.52
C ALA A 173 -18.78 4.13 5.69
N GLN A 174 -18.47 5.09 6.56
CA GLN A 174 -19.26 6.31 6.65
C GLN A 174 -19.11 7.22 5.42
N GLN A 175 -18.00 7.11 4.68
CA GLN A 175 -17.67 7.98 3.56
C GLN A 175 -17.57 7.26 2.21
N LEU A 176 -17.12 6.01 2.19
CA LEU A 176 -16.80 5.26 0.98
C LEU A 176 -17.12 3.77 1.14
N SER A 177 -17.02 3.01 0.05
CA SER A 177 -17.04 1.55 0.09
C SER A 177 -15.60 1.03 0.03
N LEU A 178 -15.20 0.22 1.02
CA LEU A 178 -13.92 -0.47 1.06
C LEU A 178 -14.14 -1.96 0.78
N VAL A 179 -13.35 -2.46 -0.17
CA VAL A 179 -13.35 -3.86 -0.58
C VAL A 179 -11.91 -4.37 -0.61
N VAL A 180 -11.71 -5.60 -0.25
CA VAL A 180 -10.43 -6.30 -0.41
C VAL A 180 -10.63 -7.42 -1.42
N SER A 181 -9.77 -7.49 -2.42
CA SER A 181 -9.80 -8.51 -3.46
C SER A 181 -8.53 -9.35 -3.43
N ALA A 182 -8.64 -10.67 -3.56
CA ALA A 182 -7.51 -11.56 -3.74
C ALA A 182 -7.77 -12.53 -4.90
N LYS A 183 -6.71 -12.91 -5.62
CA LYS A 183 -6.82 -13.88 -6.71
C LYS A 183 -6.64 -15.31 -6.15
N SER A 184 -7.54 -15.70 -5.27
CA SER A 184 -7.54 -16.99 -4.57
C SER A 184 -8.96 -17.56 -4.51
N ASP A 185 -9.06 -18.81 -4.11
CA ASP A 185 -10.36 -19.45 -3.85
C ASP A 185 -11.12 -18.70 -2.75
N PRO A 186 -12.39 -18.32 -2.96
CA PRO A 186 -13.17 -17.58 -1.97
C PRO A 186 -13.29 -18.30 -0.61
N ALA A 187 -13.35 -19.63 -0.61
CA ALA A 187 -13.40 -20.40 0.64
C ALA A 187 -12.07 -20.30 1.41
N ARG A 188 -10.93 -20.27 0.72
CA ARG A 188 -9.62 -20.04 1.37
C ARG A 188 -9.54 -18.64 1.97
N ILE A 189 -10.01 -17.62 1.24
CA ILE A 189 -10.04 -16.23 1.73
C ILE A 189 -10.93 -16.14 2.98
N ALA A 190 -12.15 -16.71 2.93
CA ALA A 190 -13.08 -16.72 4.06
C ALA A 190 -12.52 -17.46 5.28
N THR A 191 -11.85 -18.58 5.07
CA THR A 191 -11.21 -19.34 6.14
C THR A 191 -10.13 -18.51 6.81
N PHE A 192 -9.22 -17.91 6.03
CA PHE A 192 -8.16 -17.09 6.58
C PHE A 192 -8.70 -15.84 7.31
N ALA A 193 -9.73 -15.20 6.79
CA ALA A 193 -10.40 -14.08 7.45
C ALA A 193 -10.94 -14.45 8.84
N ARG A 194 -11.55 -15.64 8.97
CA ARG A 194 -12.01 -16.14 10.27
C ARG A 194 -10.86 -16.41 11.22
N GLU A 195 -9.77 -16.99 10.74
CA GLU A 195 -8.55 -17.24 11.52
C GLU A 195 -7.91 -15.94 12.03
N ARG A 196 -7.93 -14.87 11.22
CA ARG A 196 -7.47 -13.54 11.63
C ARG A 196 -8.48 -12.76 12.48
N GLY A 197 -9.73 -13.19 12.55
CA GLY A 197 -10.80 -12.47 13.25
C GLY A 197 -11.27 -11.21 12.55
N TRP A 198 -11.06 -11.08 11.22
CA TRP A 198 -11.59 -9.95 10.44
C TRP A 198 -13.12 -10.03 10.38
N ARG A 199 -13.78 -8.93 10.72
CA ARG A 199 -15.23 -8.87 10.87
C ARG A 199 -15.88 -7.78 10.02
N HIS A 200 -15.09 -6.82 9.55
CA HIS A 200 -15.60 -5.60 8.93
C HIS A 200 -15.16 -5.44 7.48
N LEU A 201 -14.15 -6.20 7.04
CA LEU A 201 -13.70 -6.18 5.66
C LEU A 201 -14.64 -6.97 4.76
N ARG A 202 -15.06 -6.38 3.66
CA ARG A 202 -15.71 -7.10 2.56
C ARG A 202 -14.63 -7.72 1.68
N LEU A 203 -14.61 -9.04 1.62
CA LEU A 203 -13.55 -9.81 0.97
C LEU A 203 -14.11 -10.50 -0.28
N LEU A 204 -13.41 -10.37 -1.39
CA LEU A 204 -13.79 -10.89 -2.70
C LEU A 204 -12.67 -11.72 -3.33
N SER A 205 -13.06 -12.67 -4.15
CA SER A 205 -12.17 -13.37 -5.07
C SER A 205 -12.24 -12.75 -6.47
N SER A 206 -11.09 -12.41 -7.04
CA SER A 206 -10.93 -11.98 -8.43
C SER A 206 -10.36 -13.08 -9.32
N ARG A 207 -10.35 -14.35 -8.87
CA ARG A 207 -9.67 -15.46 -9.57
C ARG A 207 -10.20 -15.69 -11.00
N ASN A 208 -11.49 -15.42 -11.23
CA ASN A 208 -12.18 -15.74 -12.47
C ASN A 208 -12.43 -14.51 -13.36
N ASN A 209 -11.81 -13.34 -13.06
CA ASN A 209 -11.96 -12.13 -13.86
C ASN A 209 -10.63 -11.48 -14.20
N ASN A 210 -10.68 -10.40 -14.99
CA ASN A 210 -9.52 -9.69 -15.48
C ASN A 210 -9.10 -8.50 -14.61
N TYR A 211 -9.79 -8.22 -13.50
CA TYR A 211 -9.57 -7.05 -12.67
C TYR A 211 -8.09 -6.87 -12.27
N ASN A 212 -7.45 -7.95 -11.78
CA ASN A 212 -6.05 -7.86 -11.33
C ASN A 212 -5.11 -7.45 -12.46
N ARG A 213 -5.31 -7.98 -13.67
CA ARG A 213 -4.50 -7.63 -14.85
C ARG A 213 -4.72 -6.16 -15.25
N ASP A 214 -5.97 -5.75 -15.35
CA ASP A 214 -6.36 -4.46 -15.90
C ASP A 214 -5.99 -3.31 -14.95
N TYR A 215 -5.99 -3.56 -13.64
CA TYR A 215 -5.63 -2.60 -12.60
C TYR A 215 -4.27 -2.88 -11.92
N ARG A 216 -3.37 -3.56 -12.64
CA ARG A 216 -1.97 -3.77 -12.21
C ARG A 216 -1.80 -4.47 -10.86
N ALA A 217 -2.78 -5.26 -10.45
CA ALA A 217 -2.73 -6.08 -9.25
C ALA A 217 -2.07 -7.46 -9.50
N GLN A 218 -1.50 -7.67 -10.67
CA GLN A 218 -0.67 -8.83 -11.01
C GLN A 218 0.39 -8.49 -12.06
N THR A 219 1.48 -9.25 -12.06
CA THR A 219 2.52 -9.23 -13.09
C THR A 219 2.03 -9.90 -14.38
N ALA A 220 2.84 -9.84 -15.44
CA ALA A 220 2.57 -10.57 -16.68
C ALA A 220 2.54 -12.09 -16.46
N ASP A 221 3.34 -12.60 -15.53
CA ASP A 221 3.41 -14.03 -15.15
C ASP A 221 2.28 -14.47 -14.22
N GLY A 222 1.46 -13.51 -13.74
CA GLY A 222 0.29 -13.78 -12.91
C GLY A 222 0.53 -13.66 -11.40
N ASP A 223 1.73 -13.31 -10.97
CA ASP A 223 2.03 -13.06 -9.55
C ASP A 223 1.29 -11.81 -9.08
N GLN A 224 0.68 -11.90 -7.91
CA GLN A 224 -0.12 -10.79 -7.38
C GLN A 224 0.74 -9.62 -6.90
N ILE A 225 0.21 -8.40 -7.05
CA ILE A 225 0.84 -7.15 -6.61
C ILE A 225 -0.07 -6.48 -5.58
N PRO A 226 0.46 -6.07 -4.41
CA PRO A 226 -0.32 -5.41 -3.38
C PRO A 226 -0.54 -3.94 -3.78
N ILE A 227 -1.69 -3.62 -4.31
CA ILE A 227 -2.01 -2.30 -4.82
C ILE A 227 -3.38 -1.84 -4.34
N LEU A 228 -3.51 -0.54 -4.07
CA LEU A 228 -4.79 0.07 -3.71
C LEU A 228 -5.28 0.91 -4.88
N ASN A 229 -6.48 0.63 -5.34
CA ASN A 229 -7.15 1.37 -6.40
C ASN A 229 -8.36 2.13 -5.86
N VAL A 230 -8.57 3.35 -6.36
CA VAL A 230 -9.71 4.19 -6.03
C VAL A 230 -10.52 4.43 -7.29
N PHE A 231 -11.82 4.19 -7.18
CA PHE A 231 -12.79 4.43 -8.26
C PHE A 231 -13.85 5.40 -7.79
N THR A 232 -14.41 6.17 -8.71
CA THR A 232 -15.58 7.01 -8.45
C THR A 232 -16.67 6.69 -9.45
N ARG A 233 -17.92 6.81 -9.02
CA ARG A 233 -19.08 6.73 -9.90
C ARG A 233 -19.52 8.13 -10.31
N ASP A 234 -19.65 8.34 -11.61
CA ASP A 234 -20.17 9.56 -12.22
C ASP A 234 -21.39 9.17 -13.07
N GLY A 235 -22.58 9.40 -12.54
CA GLY A 235 -23.81 8.85 -13.09
C GLY A 235 -23.77 7.32 -13.08
N ASP A 236 -23.88 6.70 -14.25
CA ASP A 236 -23.82 5.26 -14.44
C ASP A 236 -22.41 4.75 -14.79
N VAL A 237 -21.42 5.64 -14.85
CA VAL A 237 -20.06 5.28 -15.29
C VAL A 237 -19.13 5.25 -14.10
N PHE A 238 -18.47 4.12 -13.89
CA PHE A 238 -17.35 4.01 -12.97
C PHE A 238 -16.06 4.45 -13.67
N ARG A 239 -15.25 5.23 -12.96
CA ARG A 239 -13.96 5.70 -13.46
C ARG A 239 -12.87 5.40 -12.46
N HIS A 240 -11.74 4.93 -12.95
CA HIS A 240 -10.53 4.84 -12.14
C HIS A 240 -10.06 6.25 -11.77
N ARG A 241 -9.78 6.47 -10.51
CA ARG A 241 -9.43 7.80 -9.98
C ARG A 241 -7.98 7.91 -9.60
N TRP A 242 -7.45 6.90 -8.93
CA TRP A 242 -6.10 6.91 -8.40
C TRP A 242 -5.68 5.50 -7.99
N THR A 243 -4.36 5.24 -8.00
CA THR A 243 -3.77 4.02 -7.47
C THR A 243 -2.42 4.30 -6.80
N THR A 244 -1.93 3.33 -6.02
CA THR A 244 -0.62 3.39 -5.35
C THR A 244 0.54 3.15 -6.32
N GLU A 245 0.64 3.95 -7.39
CA GLU A 245 1.66 3.82 -8.45
C GLU A 245 3.10 3.94 -7.96
N LEU A 246 3.29 4.43 -6.73
CA LEU A 246 4.62 4.57 -6.14
C LEU A 246 5.38 3.23 -6.08
N ILE A 247 4.67 2.09 -6.06
CA ILE A 247 5.28 0.75 -6.18
C ILE A 247 6.05 0.56 -7.49
N PHE A 248 5.69 1.28 -8.55
CA PHE A 248 6.32 1.21 -9.88
C PHE A 248 7.31 2.35 -10.12
N ALA A 249 7.44 3.28 -9.18
CA ALA A 249 8.40 4.36 -9.28
C ALA A 249 9.84 3.83 -9.09
N PRO A 250 10.84 4.42 -9.75
CA PRO A 250 12.23 4.14 -9.43
C PRO A 250 12.50 4.39 -7.95
N GLN A 251 13.19 3.45 -7.32
CA GLN A 251 13.63 3.56 -5.93
C GLN A 251 15.07 4.08 -5.89
N GLU A 252 15.41 4.89 -4.90
CA GLU A 252 16.78 5.25 -4.59
C GLU A 252 17.43 4.15 -3.76
N GLU A 253 18.76 4.05 -3.80
CA GLU A 253 19.49 3.03 -3.05
C GLU A 253 19.18 3.14 -1.54
N GLY A 254 18.74 2.03 -0.96
CA GLY A 254 18.33 1.97 0.46
C GLY A 254 16.91 2.47 0.77
N GLU A 255 16.14 2.85 -0.25
CA GLU A 255 14.75 3.27 -0.07
C GLU A 255 13.76 2.17 -0.43
N GLU A 256 12.65 2.13 0.30
CA GLU A 256 11.51 1.30 -0.01
C GLU A 256 10.44 2.07 -0.80
N ALA A 257 9.59 1.34 -1.53
CA ALA A 257 8.53 1.94 -2.34
C ALA A 257 7.52 2.78 -1.56
N ARG A 258 7.33 2.55 -0.26
CA ARG A 258 6.40 3.28 0.65
C ARG A 258 4.99 3.51 0.09
N HIS A 259 4.60 2.73 -0.90
CA HIS A 259 3.34 2.90 -1.65
C HIS A 259 2.08 2.65 -0.79
N VAL A 260 2.21 1.89 0.29
CA VAL A 260 1.12 1.55 1.22
C VAL A 260 1.30 2.14 2.62
N ASP A 261 2.30 2.98 2.85
CA ASP A 261 2.57 3.59 4.16
C ASP A 261 1.33 4.27 4.75
N SER A 262 0.51 4.91 3.91
CA SER A 262 -0.70 5.61 4.36
C SER A 262 -1.78 4.69 4.96
N ILE A 263 -1.72 3.39 4.68
CA ILE A 263 -2.66 2.37 5.17
C ILE A 263 -1.96 1.32 6.04
N TRP A 264 -0.67 1.48 6.30
CA TRP A 264 0.13 0.55 7.09
C TRP A 264 0.79 1.24 8.29
N PRO A 265 0.08 1.32 9.43
CA PRO A 265 0.55 2.08 10.60
C PRO A 265 1.87 1.60 11.19
N ILE A 266 2.21 0.31 11.05
CA ILE A 266 3.43 -0.28 11.64
C ILE A 266 4.67 0.47 11.16
N TRP A 267 4.81 0.68 9.85
CA TRP A 267 5.95 1.39 9.28
C TRP A 267 6.08 2.83 9.80
N ASN A 268 4.95 3.53 9.89
CA ASN A 268 4.94 4.90 10.40
C ASN A 268 5.32 4.96 11.89
N VAL A 269 4.89 3.98 12.69
CA VAL A 269 5.25 3.91 14.12
C VAL A 269 6.74 3.60 14.29
N LEU A 270 7.30 2.70 13.49
CA LEU A 270 8.72 2.37 13.53
C LEU A 270 9.59 3.57 13.15
N ASP A 271 9.21 4.34 12.13
CA ASP A 271 9.90 5.57 11.74
C ASP A 271 9.95 6.64 12.87
N MET A 272 9.09 6.53 13.89
CA MET A 272 9.12 7.39 15.09
C MET A 272 10.09 6.89 16.17
N THR A 273 10.69 5.71 15.98
CA THR A 273 11.58 5.09 16.97
C THR A 273 13.06 5.27 16.58
N PRO A 274 14.00 5.23 17.55
CA PRO A 274 15.43 5.29 17.25
C PRO A 274 15.94 4.14 16.35
N GLY A 275 15.28 2.97 16.40
CA GLY A 275 15.63 1.81 15.58
C GLY A 275 15.09 1.87 14.16
N GLY A 276 14.14 2.78 13.90
CA GLY A 276 13.49 2.88 12.58
C GLY A 276 12.87 1.55 12.13
N ARG A 277 12.89 1.30 10.83
CA ARG A 277 12.39 0.07 10.21
C ARG A 277 13.36 -1.10 10.31
N GLY A 278 14.58 -0.87 10.82
CA GLY A 278 15.66 -1.84 10.86
C GLY A 278 16.31 -2.06 9.50
N ASP A 279 17.30 -2.97 9.48
CA ASP A 279 18.09 -3.28 8.28
C ASP A 279 17.53 -4.49 7.50
N ASP A 280 16.47 -5.14 8.00
CA ASP A 280 15.82 -6.27 7.32
C ASP A 280 14.73 -5.75 6.37
N PRO A 281 14.97 -5.79 5.04
CA PRO A 281 13.98 -5.39 4.05
C PRO A 281 12.71 -6.26 4.08
N ASN A 282 12.83 -7.45 4.69
CA ASN A 282 11.72 -8.37 4.93
C ASN A 282 11.12 -8.21 6.32
N PHE A 283 11.26 -7.02 6.91
CA PHE A 283 10.75 -6.75 8.25
C PHE A 283 9.52 -7.60 8.56
N PRO A 284 9.48 -8.28 9.72
CA PRO A 284 8.44 -9.23 10.08
C PRO A 284 7.11 -8.53 10.37
N ALA A 285 6.68 -7.70 9.45
CA ALA A 285 5.31 -7.26 9.43
C ALA A 285 4.47 -8.48 9.05
N GLY A 286 3.69 -8.94 9.94
CA GLY A 286 2.89 -10.13 9.73
C GLY A 286 3.44 -11.30 10.53
N HIS A 287 3.42 -11.16 11.83
CA HIS A 287 3.33 -12.33 12.68
C HIS A 287 1.95 -12.91 12.51
N TYR A 288 1.91 -14.15 12.07
CA TYR A 288 0.72 -14.99 12.17
C TYR A 288 0.57 -15.54 13.61
N ALA A 289 1.09 -14.84 14.61
CA ALA A 289 0.94 -15.22 16.00
C ALA A 289 -0.47 -14.95 16.52
#